data_a3b50dac0f8f2e271c7b283e160492e7
#
_entry.id   a3b50dac0f8f2e271c7b283e160492e7
#
_cell.length_a   1.000
_cell.length_b   1.000
_cell.length_c   1.000
_cell.angle_alpha   90.00
_cell.angle_beta   90.00
_cell.angle_gamma   90.00
#
_symmetry.space_group_name_H-M   'P 1'
#
loop_
_entity.id
_entity.type
_entity.pdbx_description
1 polymer ?
#
loop_
_entity_poly.entity_id
_entity_poly.type
_entity_poly.pdbx_seq_one_letter_code
_entity_poly.pdbx_strand_id
1 'polypeptide(L)'
;MKWIVGGFAHETNTFSVVPTDVDAFRAQQYLSDPGAIREAHAGNATVLGGFLDVIDKREDEAVLTVAAHATPSGLVTADVFDTMTGHIVDGVRAHPDADGVLLGLHGAMVAEGIDDGEGETIRRVRDALGPDRPIVVVLDLHSHITELMLEQATTIIGYQKYPHTDMGERGAEAAELIIRIVNGDVSPIPALNKPPMMPPVGMCHTEAGLYLDLWADALRADRPKEILTTALFAGFPFADVPSLGYAVLTYADGDQAVADAEAERLGSAAWEGREAFTYHPTSIQDAVTRGIAASQGPVVIADMADNPGGGSANDGVELLRELLKQKATAAVGTIYDPEVTQQAIDAGVGRPIKATLGAKTDDLHGESIDIEGRVRLIYNGRFQYKGPMSRGAWGDIGIAAVIRVDEVDVIVCSKRVQTRDPEVFRSAGIDPMDYQILAVKSAVHFRAGFNPIAKEIIIADGPGLTSLDLTLFPYTRIRRPMWPIDP
;
A
#
# COMPACT_ATOMS: atom_id res chain seq x y z
N MET A 1 -14.15 26.33 -11.91
CA MET A 1 -13.90 26.19 -10.46
C MET A 1 -12.41 26.09 -10.20
N LYS A 2 -11.98 26.33 -8.95
CA LYS A 2 -10.56 26.27 -8.54
C LYS A 2 -10.40 25.28 -7.38
N TRP A 3 -9.55 24.28 -7.55
CA TRP A 3 -9.34 23.20 -6.60
C TRP A 3 -7.92 23.16 -6.06
N ILE A 4 -7.76 23.12 -4.74
CA ILE A 4 -6.47 22.78 -4.13
C ILE A 4 -6.33 21.25 -4.19
N VAL A 5 -5.20 20.78 -4.71
CA VAL A 5 -4.91 19.36 -4.85
C VAL A 5 -3.60 19.03 -4.15
N GLY A 6 -3.62 18.07 -3.24
CA GLY A 6 -2.44 17.60 -2.52
C GLY A 6 -2.46 16.10 -2.30
N GLY A 7 -1.27 15.52 -2.27
CA GLY A 7 -1.05 14.10 -1.94
C GLY A 7 0.08 13.95 -0.94
N PHE A 8 -0.22 13.34 0.22
CA PHE A 8 0.77 13.00 1.24
C PHE A 8 0.38 11.65 1.84
N ALA A 9 1.06 10.59 1.44
CA ALA A 9 0.68 9.22 1.77
C ALA A 9 1.84 8.44 2.39
N HIS A 10 1.57 7.79 3.51
CA HIS A 10 2.44 6.82 4.14
C HIS A 10 1.62 5.80 4.94
N GLU A 11 2.01 4.54 4.87
CA GLU A 11 1.47 3.45 5.67
C GLU A 11 2.50 3.10 6.75
N THR A 12 2.20 3.40 8.01
CA THR A 12 3.17 3.30 9.08
C THR A 12 3.06 1.97 9.82
N ASN A 13 4.12 1.16 9.74
CA ASN A 13 4.30 0.00 10.60
C ASN A 13 4.98 0.46 11.90
N THR A 14 4.22 0.54 12.99
CA THR A 14 4.75 1.03 14.28
C THR A 14 5.71 0.06 14.97
N PHE A 15 5.84 -1.16 14.45
CA PHE A 15 6.81 -2.16 14.93
C PHE A 15 8.14 -2.08 14.16
N SER A 16 8.19 -1.31 13.06
CA SER A 16 9.43 -1.11 12.30
C SER A 16 10.37 -0.13 13.03
N VAL A 17 11.65 -0.50 13.09
CA VAL A 17 12.71 0.32 13.71
C VAL A 17 13.28 1.38 12.76
N VAL A 18 12.89 1.35 11.48
CA VAL A 18 13.40 2.28 10.46
C VAL A 18 12.46 3.47 10.36
N PRO A 19 12.87 4.68 10.78
CA PRO A 19 12.02 5.86 10.69
C PRO A 19 11.79 6.26 9.22
N THR A 20 10.70 6.97 8.98
CA THR A 20 10.37 7.53 7.66
C THR A 20 10.71 9.02 7.64
N ASP A 21 11.92 9.31 7.22
CA ASP A 21 12.45 10.66 7.08
C ASP A 21 12.26 11.24 5.66
N VAL A 22 12.79 12.44 5.42
CA VAL A 22 12.69 13.10 4.11
C VAL A 22 13.38 12.32 2.98
N ASP A 23 14.44 11.58 3.28
CA ASP A 23 15.16 10.80 2.28
C ASP A 23 14.36 9.55 1.87
N ALA A 24 13.55 8.98 2.78
CA ALA A 24 12.60 7.92 2.45
C ALA A 24 11.54 8.41 1.43
N PHE A 25 11.02 9.63 1.61
CA PHE A 25 10.12 10.25 0.61
C PHE A 25 10.85 10.57 -0.70
N ARG A 26 12.05 11.15 -0.65
CA ARG A 26 12.84 11.41 -1.87
C ARG A 26 13.21 10.14 -2.63
N ALA A 27 13.37 9.03 -1.93
CA ALA A 27 13.67 7.74 -2.55
C ALA A 27 12.52 7.21 -3.40
N GLN A 28 11.27 7.55 -3.07
CA GLN A 28 10.07 7.16 -3.81
C GLN A 28 9.47 8.34 -4.56
N GLN A 29 8.82 9.27 -3.88
CA GLN A 29 8.31 10.50 -4.49
C GLN A 29 8.21 11.62 -3.47
N TYR A 30 8.85 12.75 -3.76
CA TYR A 30 8.61 14.02 -3.11
C TYR A 30 8.69 15.14 -4.17
N LEU A 31 7.53 15.63 -4.57
CA LEU A 31 7.39 16.69 -5.56
C LEU A 31 6.60 17.85 -4.94
N SER A 32 7.12 19.07 -5.02
CA SER A 32 6.45 20.31 -4.59
C SER A 32 6.38 21.36 -5.70
N ASP A 33 6.93 21.06 -6.87
CA ASP A 33 6.75 21.88 -8.08
C ASP A 33 5.47 21.44 -8.82
N PRO A 34 4.51 22.35 -9.07
CA PRO A 34 3.25 22.01 -9.73
C PRO A 34 3.42 21.36 -11.11
N GLY A 35 4.43 21.79 -11.89
CA GLY A 35 4.72 21.21 -13.20
C GLY A 35 5.18 19.77 -13.09
N ALA A 36 6.10 19.48 -12.16
CA ALA A 36 6.59 18.12 -11.89
C ALA A 36 5.48 17.21 -11.35
N ILE A 37 4.59 17.72 -10.48
CA ILE A 37 3.43 16.96 -9.99
C ILE A 37 2.51 16.59 -11.17
N ARG A 38 2.19 17.54 -12.03
CA ARG A 38 1.33 17.29 -13.20
C ARG A 38 1.97 16.28 -14.15
N GLU A 39 3.26 16.41 -14.46
CA GLU A 39 3.99 15.48 -15.31
C GLU A 39 3.96 14.05 -14.76
N ALA A 40 4.09 13.90 -13.44
CA ALA A 40 4.12 12.58 -12.79
C ALA A 40 2.74 11.90 -12.73
N HIS A 41 1.65 12.66 -12.68
CA HIS A 41 0.32 12.11 -12.37
C HIS A 41 -0.71 12.20 -13.50
N ALA A 42 -0.66 13.24 -14.37
CA ALA A 42 -1.65 13.38 -15.43
C ALA A 42 -1.67 12.18 -16.38
N GLY A 43 -2.86 11.58 -16.57
CA GLY A 43 -3.05 10.40 -17.41
C GLY A 43 -2.54 9.09 -16.81
N ASN A 44 -2.07 9.08 -15.57
CA ASN A 44 -1.66 7.89 -14.84
C ASN A 44 -2.76 7.40 -13.88
N ALA A 45 -2.83 6.09 -13.65
CA ALA A 45 -3.83 5.46 -12.76
C ALA A 45 -3.47 5.67 -11.27
N THR A 46 -3.33 6.92 -10.85
CA THR A 46 -3.09 7.34 -9.47
C THR A 46 -4.27 8.19 -8.96
N VAL A 47 -4.40 8.39 -7.65
CA VAL A 47 -5.46 9.24 -7.07
C VAL A 47 -5.40 10.66 -7.65
N LEU A 48 -4.20 11.27 -7.64
CA LEU A 48 -4.01 12.61 -8.19
C LEU A 48 -4.29 12.65 -9.70
N GLY A 49 -3.94 11.58 -10.42
CA GLY A 49 -4.26 11.43 -11.85
C GLY A 49 -5.76 11.45 -12.08
N GLY A 50 -6.53 10.71 -11.28
CA GLY A 50 -7.99 10.71 -11.33
C GLY A 50 -8.61 12.08 -11.02
N PHE A 51 -8.07 12.83 -10.04
CA PHE A 51 -8.49 14.22 -9.81
C PHE A 51 -8.25 15.08 -11.06
N LEU A 52 -7.05 15.00 -11.62
CA LEU A 52 -6.66 15.81 -12.79
C LEU A 52 -7.49 15.48 -14.03
N ASP A 53 -7.81 14.21 -14.26
CA ASP A 53 -8.64 13.77 -15.41
C ASP A 53 -10.02 14.45 -15.41
N VAL A 54 -10.64 14.62 -14.24
CA VAL A 54 -11.94 15.29 -14.10
C VAL A 54 -11.79 16.81 -14.20
N ILE A 55 -10.80 17.40 -13.51
CA ILE A 55 -10.53 18.83 -13.48
C ILE A 55 -10.20 19.33 -14.88
N ASP A 56 -9.29 18.66 -15.59
CA ASP A 56 -8.84 19.06 -16.94
C ASP A 56 -9.97 18.92 -17.98
N LYS A 57 -10.77 17.84 -17.89
CA LYS A 57 -11.93 17.65 -18.78
C LYS A 57 -12.97 18.76 -18.64
N ARG A 58 -13.05 19.40 -17.47
CA ARG A 58 -13.99 20.49 -17.18
C ARG A 58 -13.39 21.89 -17.43
N GLU A 59 -12.11 21.95 -17.75
CA GLU A 59 -11.36 23.19 -17.87
C GLU A 59 -11.34 24.01 -16.54
N ASP A 60 -11.43 23.31 -15.40
CA ASP A 60 -11.27 23.89 -14.06
C ASP A 60 -9.77 24.09 -13.73
N GLU A 61 -9.48 24.91 -12.73
CA GLU A 61 -8.10 25.17 -12.27
C GLU A 61 -7.68 24.22 -11.16
N ALA A 62 -6.54 23.53 -11.32
CA ALA A 62 -5.91 22.75 -10.27
C ALA A 62 -4.69 23.46 -9.70
N VAL A 63 -4.73 23.79 -8.41
CA VAL A 63 -3.58 24.30 -7.63
C VAL A 63 -2.90 23.10 -6.98
N LEU A 64 -1.82 22.62 -7.60
CA LEU A 64 -1.06 21.46 -7.12
C LEU A 64 -0.06 21.90 -6.05
N THR A 65 -0.09 21.26 -4.88
CA THR A 65 0.68 21.69 -3.70
C THR A 65 1.86 20.77 -3.40
N VAL A 66 1.61 19.50 -3.22
CA VAL A 66 2.60 18.46 -2.97
C VAL A 66 2.10 17.12 -3.47
N ALA A 67 3.02 16.28 -3.94
CA ALA A 67 2.81 14.85 -4.16
C ALA A 67 3.97 14.10 -3.51
N ALA A 68 3.70 13.49 -2.37
CA ALA A 68 4.71 12.80 -1.58
C ALA A 68 4.19 11.44 -1.12
N HIS A 69 4.99 10.39 -1.34
CA HIS A 69 4.78 9.08 -0.73
C HIS A 69 6.11 8.39 -0.48
N ALA A 70 6.18 7.57 0.56
CA ALA A 70 7.32 6.74 0.87
C ALA A 70 6.93 5.26 0.93
N THR A 71 7.90 4.35 0.75
CA THR A 71 7.70 2.94 1.03
C THR A 71 7.33 2.78 2.51
N PRO A 72 6.27 2.00 2.85
CA PRO A 72 5.88 1.75 4.23
C PRO A 72 7.07 1.39 5.12
N SER A 73 7.11 1.97 6.32
CA SER A 73 8.19 1.84 7.30
C SER A 73 7.71 2.28 8.68
N GLY A 74 8.63 2.62 9.60
CA GLY A 74 8.32 3.16 10.91
C GLY A 74 7.72 4.57 10.88
N LEU A 75 7.66 5.22 12.02
CA LEU A 75 7.03 6.53 12.20
C LEU A 75 7.57 7.58 11.23
N VAL A 76 6.68 8.40 10.68
CA VAL A 76 7.05 9.61 9.95
C VAL A 76 7.65 10.62 10.95
N THR A 77 8.83 11.18 10.63
CA THR A 77 9.46 12.16 11.51
C THR A 77 8.65 13.45 11.57
N ALA A 78 8.66 14.14 12.72
CA ALA A 78 7.83 15.32 12.96
C ALA A 78 8.09 16.46 11.95
N ASP A 79 9.36 16.67 11.59
CA ASP A 79 9.77 17.70 10.62
C ASP A 79 9.25 17.42 9.22
N VAL A 80 9.23 16.15 8.80
CA VAL A 80 8.66 15.72 7.51
C VAL A 80 7.16 15.89 7.51
N PHE A 81 6.48 15.44 8.58
CA PHE A 81 5.03 15.60 8.71
C PHE A 81 4.63 17.07 8.62
N ASP A 82 5.32 17.96 9.34
CA ASP A 82 5.05 19.39 9.33
C ASP A 82 5.36 20.02 7.97
N THR A 83 6.43 19.61 7.31
CA THR A 83 6.80 20.11 5.98
C THR A 83 5.76 19.74 4.92
N MET A 84 5.39 18.46 4.83
CA MET A 84 4.47 17.97 3.79
C MET A 84 3.05 18.54 4.00
N THR A 85 2.56 18.51 5.23
CA THR A 85 1.27 19.13 5.57
C THR A 85 1.31 20.64 5.33
N GLY A 86 2.45 21.29 5.64
CA GLY A 86 2.69 22.71 5.41
C GLY A 86 2.50 23.11 3.95
N HIS A 87 3.00 22.34 2.99
CA HIS A 87 2.79 22.63 1.55
C HIS A 87 1.30 22.72 1.19
N ILE A 88 0.46 21.81 1.74
CA ILE A 88 -0.98 21.81 1.47
C ILE A 88 -1.64 23.04 2.10
N VAL A 89 -1.34 23.30 3.37
CA VAL A 89 -1.88 24.44 4.12
C VAL A 89 -1.50 25.78 3.49
N ASP A 90 -0.26 25.93 3.06
CA ASP A 90 0.22 27.14 2.41
C ASP A 90 -0.43 27.33 1.03
N GLY A 91 -0.69 26.25 0.28
CA GLY A 91 -1.48 26.28 -0.94
C GLY A 91 -2.90 26.81 -0.70
N VAL A 92 -3.57 26.33 0.36
CA VAL A 92 -4.91 26.82 0.76
C VAL A 92 -4.87 28.30 1.11
N ARG A 93 -3.89 28.75 1.92
CA ARG A 93 -3.74 30.15 2.32
C ARG A 93 -3.44 31.08 1.15
N ALA A 94 -2.65 30.63 0.17
CA ALA A 94 -2.31 31.40 -1.01
C ALA A 94 -3.48 31.56 -1.99
N HIS A 95 -4.50 30.69 -1.90
CA HIS A 95 -5.65 30.69 -2.79
C HIS A 95 -6.98 30.74 -2.00
N PRO A 96 -7.29 31.89 -1.35
CA PRO A 96 -8.52 32.04 -0.54
C PRO A 96 -9.79 32.00 -1.39
N ASP A 97 -9.67 32.05 -2.71
CA ASP A 97 -10.73 31.94 -3.71
C ASP A 97 -10.97 30.51 -4.20
N ALA A 98 -10.26 29.51 -3.67
CA ALA A 98 -10.49 28.12 -4.03
C ALA A 98 -11.88 27.62 -3.59
N ASP A 99 -12.55 26.84 -4.44
CA ASP A 99 -13.90 26.31 -4.20
C ASP A 99 -13.88 25.10 -3.24
N GLY A 100 -12.74 24.41 -3.11
CA GLY A 100 -12.57 23.26 -2.21
C GLY A 100 -11.20 22.60 -2.31
N VAL A 101 -11.01 21.51 -1.57
CA VAL A 101 -9.75 20.78 -1.47
C VAL A 101 -9.96 19.30 -1.78
N LEU A 102 -9.08 18.73 -2.61
CA LEU A 102 -8.97 17.31 -2.94
C LEU A 102 -7.66 16.76 -2.38
N LEU A 103 -7.74 15.76 -1.50
CA LEU A 103 -6.59 15.15 -0.86
C LEU A 103 -6.48 13.67 -1.21
N GLY A 104 -5.31 13.25 -1.68
CA GLY A 104 -4.91 11.84 -1.78
C GLY A 104 -4.01 11.51 -0.59
N LEU A 105 -4.57 10.89 0.46
CA LEU A 105 -3.84 10.48 1.65
C LEU A 105 -3.79 8.93 1.71
N HIS A 106 -3.20 8.37 2.79
CA HIS A 106 -3.22 6.91 2.97
C HIS A 106 -4.34 6.46 3.92
N GLY A 107 -4.34 6.95 5.15
CA GLY A 107 -5.29 6.59 6.21
C GLY A 107 -4.68 5.74 7.33
N ALA A 108 -3.40 5.41 7.25
CA ALA A 108 -2.68 4.66 8.28
C ALA A 108 -1.32 5.29 8.63
N MET A 109 -1.19 6.60 8.45
CA MET A 109 0.02 7.33 8.80
C MET A 109 0.06 7.61 10.31
N VAL A 110 1.17 7.20 10.92
CA VAL A 110 1.52 7.58 12.29
C VAL A 110 2.82 8.38 12.22
N ALA A 111 2.80 9.59 12.81
CA ALA A 111 4.00 10.42 12.89
C ALA A 111 4.47 10.55 14.35
N GLU A 112 5.69 11.02 14.55
CA GLU A 112 6.21 11.27 15.89
C GLU A 112 5.29 12.21 16.70
N GLY A 113 4.68 11.69 17.75
CA GLY A 113 3.73 12.41 18.60
C GLY A 113 2.31 12.54 18.04
N ILE A 114 2.00 11.92 16.89
CA ILE A 114 0.70 12.00 16.21
C ILE A 114 0.25 10.59 15.79
N ASP A 115 -0.79 10.07 16.43
CA ASP A 115 -1.35 8.74 16.14
C ASP A 115 -2.23 8.70 14.88
N ASP A 116 -2.81 9.83 14.49
CA ASP A 116 -3.68 10.01 13.33
C ASP A 116 -3.11 11.13 12.44
N GLY A 117 -2.18 10.76 11.57
CA GLY A 117 -1.52 11.70 10.68
C GLY A 117 -2.47 12.31 9.65
N GLU A 118 -3.42 11.52 9.15
CA GLU A 118 -4.41 12.00 8.20
C GLU A 118 -5.43 12.93 8.85
N GLY A 119 -5.97 12.57 10.01
CA GLY A 119 -6.90 13.43 10.75
C GLY A 119 -6.26 14.78 11.09
N GLU A 120 -5.02 14.78 11.55
CA GLU A 120 -4.28 16.02 11.84
C GLU A 120 -3.99 16.84 10.57
N THR A 121 -3.65 16.19 9.46
CA THR A 121 -3.48 16.86 8.16
C THR A 121 -4.78 17.53 7.71
N ILE A 122 -5.90 16.81 7.74
CA ILE A 122 -7.22 17.32 7.35
C ILE A 122 -7.63 18.47 8.26
N ARG A 123 -7.40 18.35 9.57
CA ARG A 123 -7.68 19.41 10.56
C ARG A 123 -6.93 20.70 10.25
N ARG A 124 -5.62 20.63 9.99
CA ARG A 124 -4.81 21.81 9.63
C ARG A 124 -5.28 22.45 8.31
N VAL A 125 -5.70 21.63 7.36
CA VAL A 125 -6.28 22.10 6.09
C VAL A 125 -7.62 22.78 6.35
N ARG A 126 -8.49 22.17 7.18
CA ARG A 126 -9.79 22.73 7.59
C ARG A 126 -9.64 24.09 8.29
N ASP A 127 -8.68 24.21 9.21
CA ASP A 127 -8.38 25.46 9.91
C ASP A 127 -7.97 26.59 8.93
N ALA A 128 -7.24 26.24 7.88
CA ALA A 128 -6.83 27.22 6.85
C ALA A 128 -7.93 27.55 5.85
N LEU A 129 -8.75 26.54 5.48
CA LEU A 129 -9.80 26.65 4.47
C LEU A 129 -11.05 27.36 5.01
N GLY A 130 -11.36 27.19 6.30
CA GLY A 130 -12.62 27.61 6.93
C GLY A 130 -13.71 26.54 6.87
N PRO A 131 -14.85 26.72 7.56
CA PRO A 131 -15.84 25.66 7.79
C PRO A 131 -16.70 25.32 6.55
N ASP A 132 -16.91 26.26 5.63
CA ASP A 132 -17.97 26.17 4.63
C ASP A 132 -17.57 25.45 3.34
N ARG A 133 -16.28 25.44 3.01
CA ARG A 133 -15.78 24.85 1.76
C ARG A 133 -15.48 23.35 1.92
N PRO A 134 -15.78 22.51 0.91
CA PRO A 134 -15.60 21.08 1.05
C PRO A 134 -14.12 20.65 1.00
N ILE A 135 -13.83 19.60 1.79
CA ILE A 135 -12.62 18.80 1.72
C ILE A 135 -13.04 17.37 1.40
N VAL A 136 -12.66 16.85 0.24
CA VAL A 136 -12.88 15.45 -0.13
C VAL A 136 -11.54 14.73 -0.13
N VAL A 137 -11.50 13.59 0.56
CA VAL A 137 -10.29 12.81 0.80
C VAL A 137 -10.44 11.44 0.18
N VAL A 138 -9.40 10.97 -0.49
CA VAL A 138 -9.31 9.56 -0.93
C VAL A 138 -8.29 8.84 -0.05
N LEU A 139 -8.71 7.70 0.51
CA LEU A 139 -7.91 6.85 1.38
C LEU A 139 -7.74 5.43 0.83
N ASP A 140 -6.65 4.79 1.21
CA ASP A 140 -6.45 3.36 1.04
C ASP A 140 -7.44 2.55 1.90
N LEU A 141 -7.75 1.33 1.49
CA LEU A 141 -8.61 0.45 2.28
C LEU A 141 -7.95 -0.04 3.60
N HIS A 142 -6.62 0.11 3.76
CA HIS A 142 -5.92 -0.20 5.00
C HIS A 142 -5.97 0.93 6.04
N SER A 143 -6.95 1.81 5.94
CA SER A 143 -7.11 2.99 6.80
C SER A 143 -7.64 2.67 8.20
N HIS A 144 -7.25 3.53 9.16
CA HIS A 144 -7.79 3.59 10.53
C HIS A 144 -8.72 4.78 10.64
N ILE A 145 -9.99 4.59 10.33
CA ILE A 145 -10.96 5.70 10.35
C ILE A 145 -11.16 6.21 11.77
N THR A 146 -10.97 7.52 11.95
CA THR A 146 -11.09 8.23 13.22
C THR A 146 -12.26 9.21 13.22
N GLU A 147 -12.73 9.60 14.40
CA GLU A 147 -13.72 10.66 14.54
C GLU A 147 -13.18 12.00 14.02
N LEU A 148 -11.88 12.29 14.27
CA LEU A 148 -11.24 13.51 13.77
C LEU A 148 -11.30 13.61 12.24
N MET A 149 -11.02 12.52 11.52
CA MET A 149 -11.15 12.52 10.05
C MET A 149 -12.59 12.87 9.62
N LEU A 150 -13.60 12.28 10.27
CA LEU A 150 -15.02 12.52 9.93
C LEU A 150 -15.49 13.93 10.26
N GLU A 151 -15.01 14.51 11.35
CA GLU A 151 -15.36 15.88 11.76
C GLU A 151 -14.75 16.92 10.82
N GLN A 152 -13.58 16.66 10.26
CA GLN A 152 -12.82 17.64 9.48
C GLN A 152 -12.98 17.50 7.96
N ALA A 153 -13.17 16.28 7.45
CA ALA A 153 -13.47 16.03 6.05
C ALA A 153 -14.97 16.22 5.75
N THR A 154 -15.30 16.69 4.54
CA THR A 154 -16.69 16.69 4.06
C THR A 154 -17.08 15.29 3.59
N THR A 155 -16.18 14.59 2.93
CA THR A 155 -16.38 13.21 2.48
C THR A 155 -15.07 12.49 2.38
N ILE A 156 -15.08 11.20 2.71
CA ILE A 156 -13.95 10.28 2.56
C ILE A 156 -14.37 9.16 1.60
N ILE A 157 -13.54 8.90 0.59
CA ILE A 157 -13.70 7.82 -0.37
C ILE A 157 -12.57 6.82 -0.15
N GLY A 158 -12.89 5.53 -0.05
CA GLY A 158 -11.91 4.45 0.10
C GLY A 158 -11.66 3.70 -1.20
N TYR A 159 -10.46 3.13 -1.37
CA TYR A 159 -10.23 2.14 -2.41
C TYR A 159 -11.16 0.95 -2.22
N GLN A 160 -11.62 0.37 -3.34
CA GLN A 160 -12.55 -0.76 -3.35
C GLN A 160 -11.89 -2.06 -3.78
N LYS A 161 -10.63 -2.00 -4.22
CA LYS A 161 -9.89 -3.16 -4.73
C LYS A 161 -8.56 -3.38 -4.02
N TYR A 162 -8.29 -4.64 -3.74
CA TYR A 162 -6.99 -5.11 -3.28
C TYR A 162 -6.59 -6.33 -4.11
N PRO A 163 -5.63 -6.21 -5.03
CA PRO A 163 -4.68 -5.09 -5.30
C PRO A 163 -5.35 -3.77 -5.71
N HIS A 164 -4.73 -2.63 -5.40
CA HIS A 164 -5.23 -1.27 -5.61
C HIS A 164 -5.22 -0.89 -7.10
N THR A 165 -6.11 -1.49 -7.89
CA THR A 165 -6.20 -1.25 -9.34
C THR A 165 -7.18 -0.15 -9.70
N ASP A 166 -7.86 0.45 -8.71
CA ASP A 166 -8.92 1.45 -8.87
C ASP A 166 -8.56 2.84 -8.34
N MET A 167 -7.30 3.10 -7.97
CA MET A 167 -6.86 4.40 -7.43
C MET A 167 -7.30 5.60 -8.29
N GLY A 168 -7.11 5.53 -9.61
CA GLY A 168 -7.53 6.59 -10.54
C GLY A 168 -9.05 6.75 -10.58
N GLU A 169 -9.81 5.64 -10.55
CA GLU A 169 -11.27 5.67 -10.50
C GLU A 169 -11.77 6.34 -9.23
N ARG A 170 -11.14 6.05 -8.07
CA ARG A 170 -11.51 6.68 -6.78
C ARG A 170 -11.16 8.16 -6.76
N GLY A 171 -10.02 8.55 -7.36
CA GLY A 171 -9.70 9.96 -7.56
C GLY A 171 -10.74 10.69 -8.41
N ALA A 172 -11.13 10.11 -9.55
CA ALA A 172 -12.16 10.69 -10.39
C ALA A 172 -13.52 10.82 -9.66
N GLU A 173 -13.94 9.77 -8.93
CA GLU A 173 -15.16 9.80 -8.09
C GLU A 173 -15.13 10.96 -7.09
N ALA A 174 -13.99 11.17 -6.41
CA ALA A 174 -13.82 12.25 -5.45
C ALA A 174 -13.95 13.63 -6.09
N ALA A 175 -13.33 13.81 -7.27
CA ALA A 175 -13.41 15.06 -8.01
C ALA A 175 -14.83 15.33 -8.54
N GLU A 176 -15.54 14.31 -9.00
CA GLU A 176 -16.95 14.44 -9.39
C GLU A 176 -17.85 14.75 -8.19
N LEU A 177 -17.61 14.12 -7.05
CA LEU A 177 -18.40 14.32 -5.84
C LEU A 177 -18.22 15.72 -5.25
N ILE A 178 -17.00 16.25 -5.18
CA ILE A 178 -16.76 17.60 -4.65
C ILE A 178 -17.48 18.67 -5.50
N ILE A 179 -17.52 18.49 -6.81
CA ILE A 179 -18.24 19.37 -7.74
C ILE A 179 -19.75 19.38 -7.44
N ARG A 180 -20.34 18.19 -7.23
CA ARG A 180 -21.76 18.06 -6.86
C ARG A 180 -22.06 18.71 -5.52
N ILE A 181 -21.14 18.61 -4.56
CA ILE A 181 -21.27 19.25 -3.23
C ILE A 181 -21.27 20.77 -3.38
N VAL A 182 -20.30 21.33 -4.13
CA VAL A 182 -20.21 22.79 -4.34
C VAL A 182 -21.41 23.34 -5.10
N ASN A 183 -21.96 22.59 -6.05
CA ASN A 183 -23.19 22.97 -6.76
C ASN A 183 -24.45 22.88 -5.89
N GLY A 184 -24.38 22.24 -4.72
CA GLY A 184 -25.55 21.99 -3.87
C GLY A 184 -26.43 20.83 -4.37
N ASP A 185 -25.92 20.00 -5.26
CA ASP A 185 -26.65 18.84 -5.81
C ASP A 185 -26.76 17.69 -4.80
N VAL A 186 -25.84 17.61 -3.83
CA VAL A 186 -25.83 16.60 -2.76
C VAL A 186 -25.30 17.17 -1.45
N SER A 187 -25.73 16.57 -0.33
CA SER A 187 -25.30 16.89 1.04
C SER A 187 -24.85 15.61 1.76
N PRO A 188 -23.57 15.22 1.69
CA PRO A 188 -23.09 13.97 2.27
C PRO A 188 -23.21 13.93 3.79
N ILE A 189 -23.86 12.91 4.32
CA ILE A 189 -23.99 12.63 5.76
C ILE A 189 -23.29 11.29 6.05
N PRO A 190 -22.25 11.25 6.92
CA PRO A 190 -21.50 10.04 7.22
C PRO A 190 -22.22 9.15 8.23
N ALA A 191 -22.01 7.84 8.10
CA ALA A 191 -22.23 6.86 9.15
C ALA A 191 -21.04 5.89 9.22
N LEU A 192 -20.57 5.62 10.43
CA LEU A 192 -19.42 4.77 10.70
C LEU A 192 -19.82 3.58 11.58
N ASN A 193 -19.53 2.37 11.12
CA ASN A 193 -19.60 1.15 11.93
C ASN A 193 -18.21 0.52 12.06
N LYS A 194 -17.76 0.25 13.30
CA LYS A 194 -16.45 -0.33 13.60
C LYS A 194 -16.60 -1.59 14.44
N PRO A 195 -16.84 -2.77 13.84
CA PRO A 195 -16.82 -4.02 14.58
C PRO A 195 -15.44 -4.25 15.23
N PRO A 196 -15.37 -4.95 16.37
CA PRO A 196 -14.11 -5.12 17.11
C PRO A 196 -13.24 -6.22 16.46
N MET A 197 -12.85 -6.01 15.20
CA MET A 197 -12.06 -6.95 14.42
C MET A 197 -10.94 -6.26 13.65
N MET A 198 -9.89 -7.02 13.39
CA MET A 198 -8.70 -6.63 12.66
C MET A 198 -8.28 -7.82 11.78
N PRO A 199 -8.89 -7.98 10.60
CA PRO A 199 -8.56 -9.11 9.74
C PRO A 199 -7.12 -9.05 9.24
N PRO A 200 -6.41 -10.19 9.11
CA PRO A 200 -5.11 -10.22 8.49
C PRO A 200 -5.17 -9.67 7.05
N VAL A 201 -4.27 -8.74 6.70
CA VAL A 201 -4.32 -8.01 5.41
C VAL A 201 -4.39 -8.93 4.19
N GLY A 202 -3.68 -10.05 4.20
CA GLY A 202 -3.69 -11.02 3.11
C GLY A 202 -5.05 -11.67 2.85
N MET A 203 -5.96 -11.63 3.84
CA MET A 203 -7.32 -12.18 3.73
C MET A 203 -8.33 -11.14 3.20
N CYS A 204 -7.91 -9.88 3.06
CA CYS A 204 -8.77 -8.79 2.58
C CYS A 204 -8.62 -8.52 1.07
N HIS A 205 -8.11 -9.48 0.28
CA HIS A 205 -8.05 -9.30 -1.17
C HIS A 205 -9.43 -9.40 -1.83
N THR A 206 -9.62 -8.66 -2.92
CA THR A 206 -10.91 -8.57 -3.62
C THR A 206 -11.01 -9.50 -4.84
N GLU A 207 -10.24 -10.59 -4.86
CA GLU A 207 -10.29 -11.59 -5.92
C GLU A 207 -11.13 -12.82 -5.51
N ALA A 208 -11.26 -13.08 -4.22
CA ALA A 208 -12.05 -14.19 -3.67
C ALA A 208 -12.33 -13.97 -2.18
N GLY A 209 -13.23 -14.79 -1.60
CA GLY A 209 -13.50 -14.85 -0.18
C GLY A 209 -14.44 -13.75 0.32
N LEU A 210 -14.62 -13.69 1.65
CA LEU A 210 -15.61 -12.85 2.29
C LEU A 210 -15.46 -11.36 1.93
N TYR A 211 -14.24 -10.85 1.79
CA TYR A 211 -14.06 -9.44 1.49
C TYR A 211 -14.58 -9.05 0.09
N LEU A 212 -14.42 -9.93 -0.91
CA LEU A 212 -15.06 -9.78 -2.22
C LEU A 212 -16.59 -9.81 -2.10
N ASP A 213 -17.14 -10.73 -1.31
CA ASP A 213 -18.59 -10.86 -1.12
C ASP A 213 -19.18 -9.62 -0.44
N LEU A 214 -18.50 -9.07 0.57
CA LEU A 214 -18.89 -7.82 1.22
C LEU A 214 -18.87 -6.63 0.26
N TRP A 215 -17.87 -6.54 -0.63
CA TRP A 215 -17.85 -5.51 -1.67
C TRP A 215 -18.96 -5.69 -2.71
N ALA A 216 -19.24 -6.92 -3.13
CA ALA A 216 -20.36 -7.20 -4.04
C ALA A 216 -21.70 -6.79 -3.41
N ASP A 217 -21.85 -7.02 -2.10
CA ASP A 217 -23.03 -6.62 -1.35
C ASP A 217 -23.13 -5.09 -1.15
N ALA A 218 -22.02 -4.42 -0.85
CA ALA A 218 -21.97 -2.95 -0.75
C ALA A 218 -22.32 -2.25 -2.07
N LEU A 219 -21.96 -2.87 -3.20
CA LEU A 219 -22.17 -2.33 -4.55
C LEU A 219 -23.40 -2.92 -5.25
N ARG A 220 -24.28 -3.62 -4.53
CA ARG A 220 -25.49 -4.23 -5.09
C ARG A 220 -26.37 -3.23 -5.84
N ALA A 221 -27.04 -3.70 -6.89
CA ALA A 221 -27.82 -2.82 -7.77
C ALA A 221 -29.06 -2.21 -7.12
N ASP A 222 -29.60 -2.84 -6.05
CA ASP A 222 -30.79 -2.42 -5.31
C ASP A 222 -30.48 -1.65 -4.03
N ARG A 223 -29.21 -1.20 -3.87
CA ARG A 223 -28.86 -0.31 -2.74
C ARG A 223 -29.68 0.98 -2.79
N PRO A 224 -29.99 1.62 -1.64
CA PRO A 224 -30.66 2.91 -1.61
C PRO A 224 -29.98 3.93 -2.52
N LYS A 225 -30.78 4.71 -3.26
CA LYS A 225 -30.25 5.70 -4.23
C LYS A 225 -29.58 6.89 -3.54
N GLU A 226 -29.96 7.11 -2.29
CA GLU A 226 -29.40 8.13 -1.40
C GLU A 226 -27.94 7.82 -1.04
N ILE A 227 -27.47 6.56 -1.13
CA ILE A 227 -26.10 6.20 -0.85
C ILE A 227 -25.19 6.78 -1.93
N LEU A 228 -24.37 7.76 -1.52
CA LEU A 228 -23.39 8.43 -2.36
C LEU A 228 -22.13 7.57 -2.56
N THR A 229 -21.56 7.12 -1.46
CA THR A 229 -20.38 6.23 -1.47
C THR A 229 -20.37 5.35 -0.22
N THR A 230 -19.76 4.18 -0.35
CA THR A 230 -19.48 3.24 0.75
C THR A 230 -18.06 2.77 0.66
N ALA A 231 -17.33 2.75 1.77
CA ALA A 231 -16.00 2.20 1.89
C ALA A 231 -15.91 1.14 2.98
N LEU A 232 -15.25 0.04 2.67
CA LEU A 232 -14.92 -1.03 3.60
C LEU A 232 -13.41 -0.94 3.88
N PHE A 233 -13.06 -0.44 5.06
CA PHE A 233 -11.67 -0.30 5.47
C PHE A 233 -11.25 -1.52 6.27
N ALA A 234 -10.30 -2.28 5.76
CA ALA A 234 -9.77 -3.46 6.42
C ALA A 234 -8.93 -3.11 7.68
N GLY A 235 -8.41 -1.89 7.72
CA GLY A 235 -7.41 -1.47 8.69
C GLY A 235 -6.01 -1.99 8.34
N PHE A 236 -5.01 -1.53 9.07
CA PHE A 236 -3.61 -1.92 8.90
C PHE A 236 -3.08 -2.54 10.20
N PRO A 237 -3.05 -3.86 10.33
CA PRO A 237 -2.78 -4.53 11.60
C PRO A 237 -1.37 -4.30 12.16
N PHE A 238 -0.44 -3.80 11.36
CA PHE A 238 0.93 -3.54 11.82
C PHE A 238 1.12 -2.14 12.45
N ALA A 239 0.03 -1.53 12.91
CA ALA A 239 0.05 -0.27 13.67
C ALA A 239 -0.59 -0.46 15.05
N ASP A 240 0.18 -0.22 16.13
CA ASP A 240 -0.34 -0.25 17.51
C ASP A 240 -0.91 1.13 17.91
N VAL A 241 -2.10 1.44 17.38
CA VAL A 241 -2.82 2.70 17.62
C VAL A 241 -4.25 2.45 18.10
N PRO A 242 -4.83 3.38 18.92
CA PRO A 242 -6.19 3.19 19.46
C PRO A 242 -7.29 3.06 18.39
N SER A 243 -7.08 3.68 17.22
CA SER A 243 -8.03 3.68 16.10
C SER A 243 -8.01 2.42 15.24
N LEU A 244 -7.04 1.51 15.46
CA LEU A 244 -6.90 0.28 14.69
C LEU A 244 -8.19 -0.53 14.62
N GLY A 245 -8.46 -1.11 13.47
CA GLY A 245 -9.51 -2.11 13.23
C GLY A 245 -10.31 -1.85 11.97
N TYR A 246 -11.13 -2.83 11.63
CA TYR A 246 -12.05 -2.79 10.50
C TYR A 246 -13.08 -1.66 10.67
N ALA A 247 -13.47 -1.04 9.56
CA ALA A 247 -14.49 0.02 9.55
C ALA A 247 -15.30 -0.03 8.26
N VAL A 248 -16.60 0.23 8.40
CA VAL A 248 -17.52 0.52 7.30
C VAL A 248 -17.89 1.99 7.40
N LEU A 249 -17.61 2.74 6.36
CA LEU A 249 -17.97 4.15 6.24
C LEU A 249 -18.92 4.34 5.06
N THR A 250 -20.10 4.87 5.33
CA THR A 250 -21.13 5.14 4.32
C THR A 250 -21.50 6.62 4.35
N TYR A 251 -21.68 7.21 3.19
CA TYR A 251 -22.25 8.55 3.04
C TYR A 251 -23.56 8.48 2.30
N ALA A 252 -24.61 9.09 2.84
CA ALA A 252 -25.90 9.26 2.17
C ALA A 252 -26.21 10.73 1.91
N ASP A 253 -27.02 11.00 0.90
CA ASP A 253 -27.47 12.34 0.51
C ASP A 253 -28.59 12.82 1.43
N GLY A 254 -28.23 13.62 2.42
CA GLY A 254 -29.19 14.26 3.35
C GLY A 254 -29.96 13.32 4.28
N ASP A 255 -29.68 12.01 4.30
CA ASP A 255 -30.43 11.01 5.06
C ASP A 255 -29.54 10.19 6.02
N GLN A 256 -29.52 10.60 7.29
CA GLN A 256 -28.76 9.91 8.34
C GLN A 256 -29.22 8.46 8.54
N ALA A 257 -30.52 8.22 8.50
CA ALA A 257 -31.07 6.88 8.77
C ALA A 257 -30.67 5.87 7.69
N VAL A 258 -30.61 6.31 6.44
CA VAL A 258 -30.11 5.48 5.32
C VAL A 258 -28.61 5.19 5.47
N ALA A 259 -27.81 6.20 5.84
CA ALA A 259 -26.37 6.02 6.07
C ALA A 259 -26.12 5.02 7.21
N ASP A 260 -26.80 5.21 8.38
CA ASP A 260 -26.66 4.35 9.55
C ASP A 260 -27.06 2.90 9.24
N ALA A 261 -28.21 2.70 8.58
CA ALA A 261 -28.70 1.38 8.24
C ALA A 261 -27.74 0.60 7.35
N GLU A 262 -27.12 1.26 6.36
CA GLU A 262 -26.16 0.61 5.46
C GLU A 262 -24.84 0.31 6.16
N ALA A 263 -24.31 1.24 6.96
CA ALA A 263 -23.08 1.02 7.72
C ALA A 263 -23.24 -0.13 8.73
N GLU A 264 -24.36 -0.17 9.46
CA GLU A 264 -24.68 -1.24 10.41
C GLU A 264 -24.83 -2.60 9.71
N ARG A 265 -25.56 -2.64 8.61
CA ARG A 265 -25.81 -3.86 7.85
C ARG A 265 -24.51 -4.52 7.38
N LEU A 266 -23.60 -3.73 6.76
CA LEU A 266 -22.32 -4.22 6.27
C LEU A 266 -21.34 -4.54 7.40
N GLY A 267 -21.31 -3.73 8.46
CA GLY A 267 -20.49 -4.00 9.63
C GLY A 267 -20.88 -5.28 10.36
N SER A 268 -22.20 -5.52 10.50
CA SER A 268 -22.73 -6.77 11.06
C SER A 268 -22.39 -7.96 10.20
N ALA A 269 -22.54 -7.87 8.87
CA ALA A 269 -22.20 -8.94 7.95
C ALA A 269 -20.68 -9.30 8.03
N ALA A 270 -19.81 -8.28 8.13
CA ALA A 270 -18.38 -8.50 8.31
C ALA A 270 -18.06 -9.20 9.64
N TRP A 271 -18.72 -8.77 10.73
CA TRP A 271 -18.53 -9.37 12.06
C TRP A 271 -19.04 -10.81 12.13
N GLU A 272 -20.19 -11.09 11.60
CA GLU A 272 -20.78 -12.43 11.58
C GLU A 272 -19.93 -13.40 10.75
N GLY A 273 -19.39 -12.92 9.64
CA GLY A 273 -18.53 -13.71 8.75
C GLY A 273 -17.05 -13.75 9.13
N ARG A 274 -16.61 -13.09 10.21
CA ARG A 274 -15.20 -12.86 10.54
C ARG A 274 -14.31 -14.09 10.53
N GLU A 275 -14.83 -15.27 10.88
CA GLU A 275 -14.06 -16.53 10.88
C GLU A 275 -13.53 -16.89 9.47
N ALA A 276 -14.15 -16.40 8.40
CA ALA A 276 -13.67 -16.59 7.03
C ALA A 276 -12.37 -15.81 6.74
N PHE A 277 -11.98 -14.86 7.60
CA PHE A 277 -10.68 -14.18 7.52
C PHE A 277 -9.57 -14.92 8.26
N THR A 278 -9.85 -16.10 8.84
CA THR A 278 -8.80 -16.90 9.49
C THR A 278 -7.75 -17.34 8.47
N TYR A 279 -6.49 -17.05 8.79
CA TYR A 279 -5.35 -17.38 7.95
C TYR A 279 -4.72 -18.71 8.38
N HIS A 280 -4.38 -19.54 7.40
CA HIS A 280 -3.66 -20.80 7.59
C HIS A 280 -2.32 -20.73 6.84
N PRO A 281 -1.19 -20.49 7.52
CA PRO A 281 0.10 -20.30 6.89
C PRO A 281 0.60 -21.59 6.21
N THR A 282 1.24 -21.40 5.04
CA THR A 282 2.08 -22.44 4.42
C THR A 282 3.52 -22.17 4.84
N SER A 283 4.19 -23.17 5.38
CA SER A 283 5.61 -23.03 5.73
C SER A 283 6.45 -22.76 4.47
N ILE A 284 7.56 -22.02 4.61
CA ILE A 284 8.51 -21.78 3.51
C ILE A 284 8.98 -23.11 2.91
N GLN A 285 9.27 -24.11 3.75
CA GLN A 285 9.69 -25.45 3.32
C GLN A 285 8.65 -26.11 2.41
N ASP A 286 7.38 -26.14 2.84
CA ASP A 286 6.31 -26.78 2.08
C ASP A 286 6.00 -26.00 0.79
N ALA A 287 6.07 -24.68 0.84
CA ALA A 287 5.88 -23.81 -0.33
C ALA A 287 6.91 -24.11 -1.42
N VAL A 288 8.19 -24.22 -1.06
CA VAL A 288 9.28 -24.55 -2.00
C VAL A 288 9.11 -25.97 -2.52
N THR A 289 8.82 -26.95 -1.64
CA THR A 289 8.58 -28.35 -2.04
C THR A 289 7.45 -28.45 -3.07
N ARG A 290 6.32 -27.76 -2.84
CA ARG A 290 5.18 -27.71 -3.78
C ARG A 290 5.57 -27.03 -5.09
N GLY A 291 6.30 -25.91 -5.02
CA GLY A 291 6.74 -25.19 -6.22
C GLY A 291 7.66 -26.01 -7.11
N ILE A 292 8.57 -26.80 -6.53
CA ILE A 292 9.44 -27.73 -7.28
C ILE A 292 8.62 -28.87 -7.91
N ALA A 293 7.65 -29.41 -7.17
CA ALA A 293 6.84 -30.54 -7.62
C ALA A 293 5.76 -30.17 -8.65
N ALA A 294 5.49 -28.88 -8.86
CA ALA A 294 4.48 -28.42 -9.79
C ALA A 294 4.84 -28.83 -11.23
N SER A 295 3.87 -29.32 -11.98
CA SER A 295 4.06 -29.83 -13.36
C SER A 295 4.34 -28.72 -14.38
N GLN A 296 4.01 -27.49 -14.05
CA GLN A 296 4.21 -26.30 -14.89
C GLN A 296 4.59 -25.10 -14.03
N GLY A 297 5.53 -24.27 -14.51
CA GLY A 297 5.89 -22.99 -13.96
C GLY A 297 5.42 -21.82 -14.83
N PRO A 298 5.61 -20.59 -14.38
CA PRO A 298 6.13 -20.24 -13.06
C PRO A 298 5.11 -20.46 -11.93
N VAL A 299 5.57 -21.02 -10.82
CA VAL A 299 4.88 -20.99 -9.53
C VAL A 299 5.36 -19.73 -8.80
N VAL A 300 4.45 -18.86 -8.40
CA VAL A 300 4.80 -17.67 -7.62
C VAL A 300 4.69 -18.01 -6.14
N ILE A 301 5.81 -17.94 -5.43
CA ILE A 301 5.84 -18.07 -3.95
C ILE A 301 5.97 -16.65 -3.38
N ALA A 302 4.94 -16.21 -2.68
CA ALA A 302 4.92 -14.91 -2.03
C ALA A 302 5.33 -15.05 -0.55
N ASP A 303 6.49 -14.51 -0.20
CA ASP A 303 6.92 -14.31 1.18
C ASP A 303 6.16 -13.11 1.75
N MET A 304 5.15 -13.42 2.55
CA MET A 304 4.23 -12.42 3.07
C MET A 304 4.77 -11.74 4.33
N ALA A 305 5.59 -12.44 5.12
CA ALA A 305 6.13 -11.92 6.37
C ALA A 305 7.16 -10.81 6.15
N ASP A 306 7.85 -10.81 5.00
CA ASP A 306 8.80 -9.76 4.63
C ASP A 306 8.30 -8.92 3.44
N ASN A 307 7.08 -8.39 3.58
CA ASN A 307 6.46 -7.51 2.59
C ASN A 307 6.82 -6.03 2.81
N PRO A 308 7.66 -5.40 1.97
CA PRO A 308 7.97 -3.98 2.11
C PRO A 308 6.76 -3.07 1.88
N GLY A 309 5.70 -3.58 1.22
CA GLY A 309 4.41 -2.89 1.13
C GLY A 309 3.63 -2.83 2.44
N GLY A 310 4.08 -3.49 3.51
CA GLY A 310 3.55 -3.40 4.86
C GLY A 310 4.59 -2.91 5.88
N GLY A 311 5.71 -2.35 5.42
CA GLY A 311 6.74 -1.77 6.29
C GLY A 311 7.84 -2.74 6.72
N SER A 312 7.90 -3.94 6.14
CA SER A 312 8.97 -4.88 6.42
C SER A 312 10.28 -4.50 5.73
N ALA A 313 11.38 -5.09 6.19
CA ALA A 313 12.72 -4.71 5.78
C ALA A 313 13.05 -5.04 4.32
N ASN A 314 12.37 -6.01 3.70
CA ASN A 314 12.67 -6.52 2.36
C ASN A 314 14.06 -7.18 2.27
N ASP A 315 14.63 -7.59 3.38
CA ASP A 315 15.99 -8.18 3.46
C ASP A 315 16.02 -9.60 4.04
N GLY A 316 14.86 -10.19 4.39
CA GLY A 316 14.75 -11.57 4.80
C GLY A 316 15.21 -12.56 3.71
N VAL A 317 15.90 -13.62 4.10
CA VAL A 317 16.54 -14.57 3.18
C VAL A 317 16.13 -16.03 3.40
N GLU A 318 15.14 -16.28 4.26
CA GLU A 318 14.71 -17.65 4.56
C GLU A 318 14.14 -18.39 3.35
N LEU A 319 13.37 -17.68 2.50
CA LEU A 319 12.88 -18.27 1.25
C LEU A 319 14.03 -18.60 0.28
N LEU A 320 15.03 -17.71 0.15
CA LEU A 320 16.24 -17.97 -0.65
C LEU A 320 17.02 -19.17 -0.08
N ARG A 321 17.20 -19.24 1.25
CA ARG A 321 17.89 -20.34 1.93
C ARG A 321 17.25 -21.68 1.59
N GLU A 322 15.93 -21.76 1.66
CA GLU A 322 15.20 -22.99 1.37
C GLU A 322 15.21 -23.36 -0.12
N LEU A 323 15.14 -22.37 -1.04
CA LEU A 323 15.29 -22.59 -2.48
C LEU A 323 16.67 -23.21 -2.82
N LEU A 324 17.74 -22.69 -2.22
CA LEU A 324 19.10 -23.24 -2.40
C LEU A 324 19.25 -24.63 -1.82
N LYS A 325 18.75 -24.86 -0.59
CA LYS A 325 18.78 -26.14 0.10
C LYS A 325 18.07 -27.24 -0.70
N GLN A 326 16.90 -26.93 -1.29
CA GLN A 326 16.13 -27.86 -2.11
C GLN A 326 16.56 -27.88 -3.59
N LYS A 327 17.58 -27.11 -3.98
CA LYS A 327 18.13 -27.01 -5.35
C LYS A 327 17.07 -26.63 -6.40
N ALA A 328 16.27 -25.64 -6.07
CA ALA A 328 15.24 -25.13 -6.96
C ALA A 328 15.81 -24.34 -8.15
N THR A 329 15.13 -24.37 -9.29
CA THR A 329 15.36 -23.41 -10.39
C THR A 329 14.42 -22.22 -10.18
N ALA A 330 14.96 -21.09 -9.72
CA ALA A 330 14.15 -19.97 -9.27
C ALA A 330 14.76 -18.60 -9.62
N ALA A 331 13.89 -17.60 -9.70
CA ALA A 331 14.28 -16.20 -9.62
C ALA A 331 13.68 -15.56 -8.36
N VAL A 332 14.53 -14.90 -7.57
CA VAL A 332 14.14 -14.19 -6.36
C VAL A 332 14.04 -12.71 -6.69
N GLY A 333 12.89 -12.11 -6.46
CA GLY A 333 12.64 -10.68 -6.53
C GLY A 333 13.53 -9.93 -5.54
N THR A 334 13.29 -8.67 -5.34
CA THR A 334 14.26 -7.80 -4.65
C THR A 334 14.59 -8.26 -3.23
N ILE A 335 15.90 -8.34 -2.92
CA ILE A 335 16.43 -8.36 -1.56
C ILE A 335 17.17 -7.04 -1.36
N TYR A 336 16.74 -6.28 -0.37
CA TYR A 336 17.37 -5.01 0.00
C TYR A 336 18.66 -5.28 0.75
N ASP A 337 19.79 -5.01 0.12
CA ASP A 337 21.12 -5.08 0.72
C ASP A 337 22.08 -4.15 -0.03
N PRO A 338 22.16 -2.87 0.35
CA PRO A 338 23.06 -1.91 -0.31
C PRO A 338 24.55 -2.31 -0.25
N GLU A 339 24.94 -2.99 0.84
CA GLU A 339 26.33 -3.43 1.03
C GLU A 339 26.70 -4.51 0.01
N VAL A 340 25.88 -5.56 -0.11
CA VAL A 340 26.12 -6.63 -1.09
C VAL A 340 25.97 -6.11 -2.53
N THR A 341 25.05 -5.16 -2.76
CA THR A 341 24.97 -4.46 -4.04
C THR A 341 26.29 -3.77 -4.40
N GLN A 342 26.91 -3.06 -3.44
CA GLN A 342 28.23 -2.42 -3.66
C GLN A 342 29.34 -3.45 -3.88
N GLN A 343 29.37 -4.55 -3.11
CA GLN A 343 30.32 -5.64 -3.31
C GLN A 343 30.20 -6.27 -4.72
N ALA A 344 28.97 -6.39 -5.25
CA ALA A 344 28.74 -6.87 -6.61
C ALA A 344 29.27 -5.89 -7.67
N ILE A 345 29.13 -4.57 -7.44
CA ILE A 345 29.68 -3.52 -8.30
C ILE A 345 31.23 -3.61 -8.33
N ASP A 346 31.84 -3.73 -7.16
CA ASP A 346 33.30 -3.79 -7.00
C ASP A 346 33.89 -5.08 -7.65
N ALA A 347 33.17 -6.20 -7.54
CA ALA A 347 33.54 -7.44 -8.19
C ALA A 347 33.47 -7.35 -9.73
N GLY A 348 32.40 -6.71 -10.25
CA GLY A 348 32.14 -6.55 -11.68
C GLY A 348 31.42 -7.72 -12.33
N VAL A 349 30.73 -7.44 -13.44
CA VAL A 349 29.94 -8.43 -14.19
C VAL A 349 30.83 -9.61 -14.67
N GLY A 350 30.29 -10.82 -14.54
CA GLY A 350 30.93 -12.07 -14.87
C GLY A 350 31.92 -12.59 -13.81
N ARG A 351 32.13 -11.86 -12.72
CA ARG A 351 33.08 -12.23 -11.66
C ARG A 351 32.41 -13.01 -10.53
N PRO A 352 33.18 -13.88 -9.83
CA PRO A 352 32.72 -14.54 -8.64
C PRO A 352 32.52 -13.52 -7.50
N ILE A 353 31.55 -13.77 -6.64
CA ILE A 353 31.27 -13.00 -5.41
C ILE A 353 31.04 -13.96 -4.25
N LYS A 354 31.56 -13.59 -3.07
CA LYS A 354 31.25 -14.22 -1.78
C LYS A 354 30.76 -13.09 -0.87
N ALA A 355 29.57 -13.24 -0.32
CA ALA A 355 28.95 -12.20 0.50
C ALA A 355 28.03 -12.81 1.56
N THR A 356 27.84 -12.10 2.66
CA THR A 356 26.80 -12.36 3.66
C THR A 356 25.60 -11.49 3.32
N LEU A 357 24.50 -12.10 2.87
CA LEU A 357 23.33 -11.43 2.30
C LEU A 357 22.17 -11.38 3.29
N GLY A 358 21.52 -10.22 3.37
CA GLY A 358 20.21 -9.97 3.99
C GLY A 358 20.17 -10.05 5.52
N ALA A 359 18.97 -9.92 6.09
CA ALA A 359 18.66 -9.95 7.52
C ALA A 359 19.61 -9.04 8.35
N LYS A 360 19.75 -7.76 7.92
CA LYS A 360 20.66 -6.80 8.53
C LYS A 360 19.94 -5.61 9.17
N THR A 361 18.63 -5.46 8.88
CA THR A 361 17.86 -4.30 9.31
C THR A 361 17.41 -4.41 10.76
N ASP A 362 16.98 -5.60 11.17
CA ASP A 362 16.49 -5.91 12.51
C ASP A 362 16.68 -7.40 12.87
N ASP A 363 16.24 -7.81 14.05
CA ASP A 363 16.34 -9.19 14.53
C ASP A 363 15.09 -10.05 14.21
N LEU A 364 14.18 -9.57 13.35
CA LEU A 364 12.87 -10.21 13.10
C LEU A 364 12.82 -10.98 11.79
N HIS A 365 13.78 -10.77 10.88
CA HIS A 365 13.80 -11.35 9.53
C HIS A 365 14.68 -12.62 9.41
N GLY A 366 14.96 -13.27 10.54
CA GLY A 366 15.81 -14.46 10.59
C GLY A 366 17.30 -14.12 10.56
N GLU A 367 18.11 -15.02 10.00
CA GLU A 367 19.57 -14.88 9.95
C GLU A 367 20.04 -14.64 8.51
N SER A 368 21.07 -13.81 8.34
CA SER A 368 21.75 -13.63 7.05
C SER A 368 22.29 -14.95 6.48
N ILE A 369 22.50 -15.01 5.17
CA ILE A 369 23.02 -16.18 4.48
C ILE A 369 24.33 -15.88 3.80
N ASP A 370 25.34 -16.75 3.98
CA ASP A 370 26.56 -16.71 3.18
C ASP A 370 26.28 -17.29 1.80
N ILE A 371 26.57 -16.51 0.77
CA ILE A 371 26.41 -16.93 -0.62
C ILE A 371 27.77 -16.94 -1.35
N GLU A 372 27.93 -17.93 -2.22
CA GLU A 372 28.98 -17.96 -3.22
C GLU A 372 28.33 -18.01 -4.61
N GLY A 373 28.59 -17.02 -5.44
CA GLY A 373 27.90 -16.89 -6.71
C GLY A 373 28.70 -16.13 -7.76
N ARG A 374 28.00 -15.73 -8.82
CA ARG A 374 28.55 -14.94 -9.93
C ARG A 374 27.66 -13.75 -10.21
N VAL A 375 28.24 -12.57 -10.33
CA VAL A 375 27.53 -11.35 -10.75
C VAL A 375 27.16 -11.49 -12.23
N ARG A 376 25.86 -11.54 -12.54
CA ARG A 376 25.33 -11.63 -13.90
C ARG A 376 25.08 -10.29 -14.56
N LEU A 377 24.56 -9.34 -13.78
CA LEU A 377 24.18 -8.02 -14.26
C LEU A 377 24.36 -6.99 -13.15
N ILE A 378 24.68 -5.74 -13.53
CA ILE A 378 24.60 -4.54 -12.70
C ILE A 378 23.83 -3.50 -13.50
N TYR A 379 22.82 -2.87 -12.91
CA TYR A 379 21.94 -1.93 -13.61
C TYR A 379 21.35 -0.87 -12.66
N ASN A 380 20.69 0.14 -13.23
CA ASN A 380 20.18 1.28 -12.47
C ASN A 380 18.86 1.03 -11.77
N GLY A 381 18.28 -0.16 -11.89
CA GLY A 381 17.07 -0.57 -11.19
C GLY A 381 15.78 0.19 -11.55
N ARG A 382 15.77 0.99 -12.62
CA ARG A 382 14.56 1.71 -13.07
C ARG A 382 13.75 0.88 -14.05
N PHE A 383 12.44 0.88 -13.86
CA PHE A 383 11.48 0.21 -14.75
C PHE A 383 10.15 0.96 -14.74
N GLN A 384 9.30 0.70 -15.73
CA GLN A 384 7.94 1.25 -15.77
C GLN A 384 6.94 0.14 -15.48
N TYR A 385 6.01 0.37 -14.56
CA TYR A 385 4.93 -0.56 -14.26
C TYR A 385 4.03 -0.78 -15.48
N LYS A 386 3.80 -2.04 -15.86
CA LYS A 386 2.92 -2.43 -16.98
C LYS A 386 1.64 -3.11 -16.52
N GLY A 387 1.66 -3.68 -15.32
CA GLY A 387 0.47 -4.25 -14.69
C GLY A 387 -0.60 -3.18 -14.39
N PRO A 388 -1.81 -3.60 -14.02
CA PRO A 388 -2.92 -2.67 -13.81
C PRO A 388 -2.71 -1.73 -12.62
N MET A 389 -1.91 -2.12 -11.63
CA MET A 389 -1.59 -1.28 -10.49
C MET A 389 -0.50 -0.26 -10.84
N SER A 390 -0.81 1.03 -10.74
CA SER A 390 0.11 2.14 -11.05
C SER A 390 0.65 2.10 -12.50
N ARG A 391 -0.11 1.61 -13.46
CA ARG A 391 0.30 1.53 -14.87
C ARG A 391 0.84 2.87 -15.36
N GLY A 392 2.02 2.83 -16.01
CA GLY A 392 2.68 4.01 -16.56
C GLY A 392 3.62 4.71 -15.60
N ALA A 393 3.44 4.55 -14.28
CA ALA A 393 4.36 5.11 -13.29
C ALA A 393 5.73 4.41 -13.33
N TRP A 394 6.77 5.14 -12.90
CA TRP A 394 8.12 4.61 -12.79
C TRP A 394 8.36 3.96 -11.42
N GLY A 395 8.99 2.79 -11.43
CA GLY A 395 9.59 2.15 -10.27
C GLY A 395 11.10 2.33 -10.25
N ASP A 396 11.70 2.35 -9.06
CA ASP A 396 13.14 2.54 -8.87
C ASP A 396 13.62 1.75 -7.64
N ILE A 397 14.32 0.64 -7.88
CA ILE A 397 14.95 -0.18 -6.81
C ILE A 397 16.39 0.26 -6.51
N GLY A 398 16.79 1.43 -7.00
CA GLY A 398 18.15 1.93 -6.89
C GLY A 398 19.13 1.17 -7.77
N ILE A 399 20.44 1.30 -7.49
CA ILE A 399 21.41 0.43 -8.16
C ILE A 399 21.16 -1.01 -7.71
N ALA A 400 21.16 -1.92 -8.64
CA ALA A 400 20.88 -3.32 -8.39
C ALA A 400 21.84 -4.25 -9.14
N ALA A 401 22.01 -5.44 -8.58
CA ALA A 401 22.78 -6.52 -9.20
C ALA A 401 21.98 -7.81 -9.26
N VAL A 402 22.16 -8.59 -10.31
CA VAL A 402 21.71 -9.98 -10.36
C VAL A 402 22.88 -10.89 -10.02
N ILE A 403 22.73 -11.66 -8.97
CA ILE A 403 23.73 -12.65 -8.53
C ILE A 403 23.15 -14.04 -8.76
N ARG A 404 23.88 -14.85 -9.55
CA ARG A 404 23.55 -16.26 -9.74
C ARG A 404 24.21 -17.09 -8.66
N VAL A 405 23.40 -17.76 -7.85
CA VAL A 405 23.83 -18.73 -6.83
C VAL A 405 23.23 -20.08 -7.20
N ASP A 406 24.02 -21.06 -7.57
CA ASP A 406 23.56 -22.33 -8.16
C ASP A 406 22.56 -22.10 -9.30
N GLU A 407 21.32 -22.62 -9.19
CA GLU A 407 20.25 -22.45 -10.17
C GLU A 407 19.27 -21.33 -9.81
N VAL A 408 19.65 -20.42 -8.89
CA VAL A 408 18.82 -19.32 -8.42
C VAL A 408 19.42 -17.97 -8.86
N ASP A 409 18.64 -17.14 -9.54
CA ASP A 409 18.98 -15.75 -9.81
C ASP A 409 18.37 -14.85 -8.72
N VAL A 410 19.21 -14.07 -8.05
CA VAL A 410 18.80 -13.18 -6.96
C VAL A 410 19.01 -11.74 -7.37
N ILE A 411 17.97 -10.92 -7.31
CA ILE A 411 18.04 -9.46 -7.50
C ILE A 411 18.35 -8.83 -6.15
N VAL A 412 19.57 -8.29 -5.99
CA VAL A 412 19.98 -7.53 -4.80
C VAL A 412 19.95 -6.05 -5.15
N CYS A 413 19.37 -5.22 -4.29
CA CYS A 413 19.09 -3.81 -4.60
C CYS A 413 19.40 -2.86 -3.45
N SER A 414 19.56 -1.56 -3.79
CA SER A 414 19.91 -0.51 -2.84
C SER A 414 18.75 0.35 -2.35
N LYS A 415 17.50 0.08 -2.82
CA LYS A 415 16.28 0.69 -2.31
C LYS A 415 15.21 -0.38 -2.06
N ARG A 416 14.43 -0.22 -1.01
CA ARG A 416 13.28 -1.10 -0.70
C ARG A 416 12.12 -0.82 -1.64
N VAL A 417 11.68 -1.82 -2.38
CA VAL A 417 10.51 -1.75 -3.26
C VAL A 417 9.81 -3.09 -3.31
N GLN A 418 8.51 -3.07 -3.15
CA GLN A 418 7.69 -4.27 -3.28
C GLN A 418 7.71 -4.84 -4.71
N THR A 419 7.99 -6.13 -4.84
CA THR A 419 7.96 -6.85 -6.13
C THR A 419 6.50 -7.12 -6.53
N ARG A 420 5.82 -6.12 -7.11
CA ARG A 420 4.39 -6.19 -7.49
C ARG A 420 4.12 -6.30 -8.98
N ASP A 421 5.16 -6.21 -9.81
CA ASP A 421 5.06 -6.26 -11.27
C ASP A 421 6.21 -7.10 -11.86
N PRO A 422 5.96 -7.99 -12.84
CA PRO A 422 6.99 -8.76 -13.52
C PRO A 422 8.09 -7.92 -14.18
N GLU A 423 7.87 -6.63 -14.40
CA GLU A 423 8.90 -5.73 -14.95
C GLU A 423 10.09 -5.55 -14.01
N VAL A 424 9.96 -5.84 -12.72
CA VAL A 424 11.10 -5.93 -11.79
C VAL A 424 12.10 -7.00 -12.28
N PHE A 425 11.61 -8.18 -12.67
CA PHE A 425 12.45 -9.24 -13.22
C PHE A 425 12.94 -8.91 -14.63
N ARG A 426 12.06 -8.42 -15.52
CA ARG A 426 12.44 -8.11 -16.90
C ARG A 426 13.48 -7.01 -17.00
N SER A 427 13.41 -5.99 -16.15
CA SER A 427 14.43 -4.94 -16.08
C SER A 427 15.80 -5.48 -15.65
N ALA A 428 15.81 -6.59 -14.91
CA ALA A 428 17.01 -7.33 -14.51
C ALA A 428 17.48 -8.36 -15.55
N GLY A 429 16.90 -8.36 -16.77
CA GLY A 429 17.24 -9.33 -17.81
C GLY A 429 16.79 -10.76 -17.49
N ILE A 430 15.79 -10.91 -16.64
CA ILE A 430 15.18 -12.19 -16.22
C ILE A 430 13.79 -12.27 -16.87
N ASP A 431 13.56 -13.26 -17.78
CA ASP A 431 12.19 -13.57 -18.19
C ASP A 431 11.52 -14.44 -17.10
N PRO A 432 10.44 -13.97 -16.48
CA PRO A 432 9.72 -14.77 -15.49
C PRO A 432 9.26 -16.15 -15.99
N MET A 433 9.07 -16.30 -17.29
CA MET A 433 8.60 -17.56 -17.90
C MET A 433 9.69 -18.65 -18.01
N ASP A 434 10.96 -18.29 -17.83
CA ASP A 434 12.08 -19.23 -17.90
C ASP A 434 12.33 -19.98 -16.56
N TYR A 435 11.58 -19.63 -15.50
CA TYR A 435 11.81 -20.16 -14.18
C TYR A 435 10.63 -21.01 -13.67
N GLN A 436 10.96 -22.09 -12.97
CA GLN A 436 9.96 -22.94 -12.30
C GLN A 436 9.31 -22.18 -11.14
N ILE A 437 10.11 -21.40 -10.38
CA ILE A 437 9.64 -20.66 -9.20
C ILE A 437 10.05 -19.18 -9.35
N LEU A 438 9.10 -18.30 -9.07
CA LEU A 438 9.34 -16.88 -8.83
C LEU A 438 9.05 -16.58 -7.36
N ALA A 439 10.07 -16.19 -6.62
CA ALA A 439 9.93 -15.76 -5.23
C ALA A 439 9.74 -14.25 -5.17
N VAL A 440 8.68 -13.78 -4.52
CA VAL A 440 8.36 -12.35 -4.38
C VAL A 440 8.11 -12.01 -2.91
N LYS A 441 8.49 -10.80 -2.48
CA LYS A 441 8.20 -10.26 -1.16
C LYS A 441 6.99 -9.32 -1.28
N SER A 442 5.81 -9.85 -1.00
CA SER A 442 4.55 -9.14 -1.19
C SER A 442 3.38 -9.91 -0.57
N ALA A 443 2.41 -9.20 0.00
CA ALA A 443 1.19 -9.81 0.53
C ALA A 443 0.17 -10.13 -0.57
N VAL A 444 -0.35 -9.13 -1.26
CA VAL A 444 -1.43 -9.27 -2.25
C VAL A 444 -1.15 -8.51 -3.54
N HIS A 445 -0.49 -7.37 -3.49
CA HIS A 445 -0.30 -6.47 -4.65
C HIS A 445 0.32 -7.16 -5.88
N PHE A 446 1.23 -8.12 -5.68
CA PHE A 446 1.85 -8.87 -6.76
C PHE A 446 0.84 -9.57 -7.68
N ARG A 447 -0.34 -9.95 -7.14
CA ARG A 447 -1.39 -10.65 -7.90
C ARG A 447 -1.79 -9.86 -9.15
N ALA A 448 -1.88 -8.52 -9.05
CA ALA A 448 -2.24 -7.65 -10.17
C ALA A 448 -1.34 -7.86 -11.42
N GLY A 449 -0.03 -8.04 -11.21
CA GLY A 449 0.93 -8.25 -12.29
C GLY A 449 1.21 -9.73 -12.61
N PHE A 450 1.17 -10.60 -11.60
CA PHE A 450 1.62 -11.99 -11.75
C PHE A 450 0.50 -12.99 -12.04
N ASN A 451 -0.78 -12.74 -11.69
CA ASN A 451 -1.89 -13.64 -12.02
C ASN A 451 -1.92 -14.05 -13.50
N PRO A 452 -1.64 -13.16 -14.47
CA PRO A 452 -1.69 -13.55 -15.88
C PRO A 452 -0.63 -14.57 -16.30
N ILE A 453 0.47 -14.68 -15.55
CA ILE A 453 1.61 -15.56 -15.89
C ILE A 453 1.76 -16.72 -14.91
N ALA A 454 1.33 -16.59 -13.67
CA ALA A 454 1.45 -17.62 -12.65
C ALA A 454 0.58 -18.85 -13.00
N LYS A 455 1.14 -20.05 -12.87
CA LYS A 455 0.39 -21.31 -12.96
C LYS A 455 -0.18 -21.72 -11.60
N GLU A 456 0.50 -21.35 -10.55
CA GLU A 456 0.09 -21.50 -9.15
C GLU A 456 0.65 -20.33 -8.33
N ILE A 457 -0.10 -19.91 -7.31
CA ILE A 457 0.35 -18.94 -6.31
C ILE A 457 0.32 -19.62 -4.95
N ILE A 458 1.45 -19.59 -4.25
CA ILE A 458 1.60 -20.13 -2.90
C ILE A 458 1.98 -18.98 -1.98
N ILE A 459 1.18 -18.76 -0.95
CA ILE A 459 1.49 -17.79 0.10
C ILE A 459 2.31 -18.49 1.15
N ALA A 460 3.54 -18.05 1.38
CA ALA A 460 4.43 -18.53 2.41
C ALA A 460 4.54 -17.50 3.53
N ASP A 461 4.58 -17.98 4.75
CA ASP A 461 4.79 -17.14 5.93
C ASP A 461 6.04 -17.61 6.67
N GLY A 462 6.90 -16.67 7.00
CA GLY A 462 8.19 -16.88 7.63
C GLY A 462 8.43 -15.81 8.72
N PRO A 463 9.68 -15.63 9.14
CA PRO A 463 10.03 -14.51 10.02
C PRO A 463 9.94 -13.18 9.28
N GLY A 464 9.40 -12.15 9.95
CA GLY A 464 9.30 -10.81 9.41
C GLY A 464 8.22 -9.95 10.05
N LEU A 465 8.25 -8.65 9.74
CA LEU A 465 7.39 -7.62 10.33
C LEU A 465 5.96 -7.58 9.77
N THR A 466 5.63 -8.45 8.81
CA THR A 466 4.31 -8.46 8.18
C THR A 466 3.69 -9.85 8.12
N SER A 467 4.05 -10.73 9.08
CA SER A 467 3.41 -12.02 9.28
C SER A 467 1.91 -11.86 9.52
N LEU A 468 1.11 -12.77 8.98
CA LEU A 468 -0.33 -12.79 9.18
C LEU A 468 -0.74 -13.44 10.50
N ASP A 469 0.18 -14.01 11.25
CA ASP A 469 -0.04 -14.38 12.64
C ASP A 469 0.06 -13.14 13.53
N LEU A 470 -1.05 -12.46 13.71
CA LEU A 470 -1.11 -11.20 14.45
C LEU A 470 -0.81 -11.38 15.96
N THR A 471 -0.76 -12.60 16.47
CA THR A 471 -0.39 -12.87 17.87
C THR A 471 1.09 -12.66 18.16
N LEU A 472 1.92 -12.57 17.10
CA LEU A 472 3.36 -12.31 17.22
C LEU A 472 3.68 -10.84 17.59
N PHE A 473 2.72 -9.91 17.42
CA PHE A 473 2.97 -8.49 17.63
C PHE A 473 2.59 -8.05 19.04
N PRO A 474 3.43 -7.24 19.72
CA PRO A 474 3.21 -6.81 21.10
C PRO A 474 2.25 -5.62 21.19
N TYR A 475 0.99 -5.80 20.82
CA TYR A 475 -0.02 -4.74 20.89
C TYR A 475 -0.30 -4.29 22.33
N THR A 476 -0.18 -2.99 22.59
CA THR A 476 -0.38 -2.36 23.90
C THR A 476 -1.44 -1.26 23.89
N ARG A 477 -1.75 -0.68 22.72
CA ARG A 477 -2.58 0.52 22.57
C ARG A 477 -3.92 0.30 21.88
N ILE A 478 -4.08 -0.80 21.16
CA ILE A 478 -5.33 -1.12 20.46
C ILE A 478 -6.48 -1.31 21.45
N ARG A 479 -7.70 -1.03 21.02
CA ARG A 479 -8.90 -1.35 21.81
C ARG A 479 -9.03 -2.86 22.04
N ARG A 480 -9.58 -3.25 23.17
CA ARG A 480 -9.85 -4.67 23.53
C ARG A 480 -11.32 -4.85 23.93
N PRO A 481 -11.94 -6.00 23.65
CA PRO A 481 -11.40 -7.12 22.87
C PRO A 481 -11.27 -6.79 21.38
N MET A 482 -10.36 -7.49 20.68
CA MET A 482 -10.10 -7.33 19.24
C MET A 482 -9.88 -8.70 18.58
N TRP A 483 -10.80 -9.15 17.74
CA TRP A 483 -10.61 -10.36 16.96
C TRP A 483 -9.52 -10.15 15.88
N PRO A 484 -8.64 -11.14 15.58
CA PRO A 484 -8.54 -12.48 16.14
C PRO A 484 -7.61 -12.59 17.36
N ILE A 485 -7.09 -11.50 17.89
CA ILE A 485 -6.15 -11.55 19.04
C ILE A 485 -6.84 -11.99 20.32
N ASP A 486 -8.05 -11.46 20.53
CA ASP A 486 -8.91 -11.83 21.64
C ASP A 486 -10.06 -12.70 21.09
N PRO A 487 -10.21 -13.94 21.56
CA PRO A 487 -11.22 -14.88 21.03
C PRO A 487 -12.67 -14.48 21.36
#